data_9f7b1f18f556cc5a625e8e78282dcae3
#
_entry.id   9f7b1f18f556cc5a625e8e78282dcae3
#
_cell.length_a   1.000
_cell.length_b   1.000
_cell.length_c   1.000
_cell.angle_alpha   90.00
_cell.angle_beta   90.00
_cell.angle_gamma   90.00
#
_symmetry.space_group_name_H-M   'P 1'
#
loop_
_entity.id
_entity.type
_entity.pdbx_description
1 polymer ?
#
loop_
_entity_poly.entity_id
_entity_poly.type
_entity_poly.pdbx_seq_one_letter_code
_entity_poly.pdbx_strand_id
1 'polypeptide(L)'
;IGLRPRIELAAAAGLQTGRGILVDRHLQTSHANIHALGDCAEVDGLNLLYVMPLMSCARALAQTLTGTPTAVKYGPMPITVKTPACPLVVSPPPRGKEGHWHIEGQGSDIKALCHDAEGNLLGYALTGAAVMEKLALNKVLPALLA
;
A
#
# COMPACT_ATOMS: atom_id res chain seq x y z
N ILE A 1 8.18 17.34 1.14
CA ILE A 1 7.29 16.83 0.09
C ILE A 1 6.69 15.53 0.59
N GLY A 2 5.40 15.37 0.48
CA GLY A 2 4.66 14.19 0.92
C GLY A 2 3.25 14.56 1.34
N LEU A 3 2.43 13.54 1.58
CA LEU A 3 1.07 13.69 2.08
C LEU A 3 1.04 13.43 3.59
N ARG A 4 0.18 14.15 4.28
CA ARG A 4 -0.14 13.90 5.69
C ARG A 4 -1.65 13.73 5.83
N PRO A 5 -2.11 12.69 6.53
CA PRO A 5 -3.52 12.55 6.86
C PRO A 5 -4.03 13.73 7.69
N ARG A 6 -5.25 14.16 7.44
CA ARG A 6 -5.95 15.12 8.29
C ARG A 6 -6.74 14.33 9.33
N ILE A 7 -6.30 14.37 10.57
CA ILE A 7 -6.85 13.57 11.67
C ILE A 7 -7.39 14.41 12.82
N GLU A 8 -7.28 15.73 12.72
CA GLU A 8 -7.56 16.67 13.81
C GLU A 8 -9.00 16.55 14.32
N LEU A 9 -9.96 16.41 13.40
CA LEU A 9 -11.37 16.23 13.74
C LEU A 9 -11.60 14.93 14.51
N ALA A 10 -10.98 13.84 14.06
CA ALA A 10 -11.09 12.53 14.70
C ALA A 10 -10.46 12.54 16.10
N ALA A 11 -9.29 13.14 16.24
CA ALA A 11 -8.62 13.31 17.53
C ALA A 11 -9.45 14.17 18.50
N ALA A 12 -10.03 15.29 18.02
CA ALA A 12 -10.90 16.13 18.81
C ALA A 12 -12.20 15.41 19.24
N ALA A 13 -12.66 14.46 18.44
CA ALA A 13 -13.79 13.58 18.77
C ALA A 13 -13.43 12.41 19.70
N GLY A 14 -12.18 12.31 20.15
CA GLY A 14 -11.70 11.25 21.05
C GLY A 14 -11.43 9.90 20.37
N LEU A 15 -11.35 9.86 19.04
CA LEU A 15 -10.98 8.63 18.34
C LEU A 15 -9.47 8.36 18.47
N GLN A 16 -9.09 7.09 18.47
CA GLN A 16 -7.69 6.71 18.47
C GLN A 16 -7.04 7.07 17.13
N THR A 17 -5.88 7.72 17.21
CA THR A 17 -5.11 8.17 16.05
C THR A 17 -3.64 7.80 16.21
N GLY A 18 -2.98 7.51 15.08
CA GLY A 18 -1.55 7.32 14.96
C GLY A 18 -1.02 8.25 13.86
N ARG A 19 -0.50 7.69 12.77
CA ARG A 19 -0.24 8.46 11.54
C ARG A 19 -1.53 8.78 10.79
N GLY A 20 -2.57 7.94 10.96
CA GLY A 20 -3.91 8.12 10.49
C GLY A 20 -4.91 7.90 11.62
N ILE A 21 -6.20 7.85 11.31
CA ILE A 21 -7.25 7.38 12.21
C ILE A 21 -7.11 5.86 12.29
N LEU A 22 -6.86 5.33 13.50
CA LEU A 22 -6.68 3.90 13.68
C LEU A 22 -8.00 3.15 13.42
N VAL A 23 -7.95 2.18 12.53
CA VAL A 23 -9.07 1.31 12.22
C VAL A 23 -8.63 -0.15 12.16
N ASP A 24 -9.56 -1.04 12.47
CA ASP A 24 -9.38 -2.47 12.23
C ASP A 24 -9.51 -2.81 10.73
N ARG A 25 -9.44 -4.11 10.38
CA ARG A 25 -9.60 -4.56 9.00
C ARG A 25 -11.03 -4.41 8.45
N HIS A 26 -12.03 -4.14 9.28
CA HIS A 26 -13.39 -3.80 8.86
C HIS A 26 -13.60 -2.29 8.74
N LEU A 27 -12.50 -1.52 8.88
CA LEU A 27 -12.46 -0.06 8.82
C LEU A 27 -13.21 0.63 9.98
N GLN A 28 -13.47 -0.12 11.05
CA GLN A 28 -14.09 0.40 12.27
C GLN A 28 -13.04 1.10 13.12
N THR A 29 -13.36 2.30 13.61
CA THR A 29 -12.52 3.06 14.53
C THR A 29 -12.65 2.54 15.96
N SER A 30 -12.03 3.24 16.91
CA SER A 30 -12.24 2.99 18.35
C SER A 30 -13.69 3.22 18.83
N HIS A 31 -14.55 3.75 17.96
CA HIS A 31 -15.99 3.92 18.22
C HIS A 31 -16.81 3.04 17.27
N ALA A 32 -17.70 2.21 17.82
CA ALA A 32 -18.41 1.15 17.10
C ALA A 32 -19.21 1.59 15.86
N ASN A 33 -19.71 2.84 15.85
CA ASN A 33 -20.55 3.37 14.77
C ASN A 33 -19.80 4.35 13.85
N ILE A 34 -18.46 4.39 13.96
CA ILE A 34 -17.65 5.29 13.15
C ILE A 34 -16.61 4.46 12.38
N HIS A 35 -16.59 4.65 11.09
CA HIS A 35 -15.63 4.03 10.19
C HIS A 35 -14.77 5.10 9.51
N ALA A 36 -13.53 4.76 9.15
CA ALA A 36 -12.68 5.63 8.37
C ALA A 36 -12.02 4.85 7.23
N LEU A 37 -11.86 5.51 6.09
CA LEU A 37 -11.20 4.94 4.90
C LEU A 37 -10.46 6.04 4.11
N GLY A 38 -9.58 5.62 3.22
CA GLY A 38 -8.80 6.53 2.38
C GLY A 38 -7.58 7.08 3.09
N ASP A 39 -7.11 8.24 2.65
CA ASP A 39 -5.84 8.82 3.09
C ASP A 39 -5.78 9.09 4.59
N CYS A 40 -6.92 9.36 5.23
CA CYS A 40 -6.98 9.60 6.67
C CYS A 40 -6.93 8.32 7.52
N ALA A 41 -7.17 7.13 6.95
CA ALA A 41 -7.22 5.88 7.71
C ALA A 41 -5.85 5.22 7.84
N GLU A 42 -5.61 4.60 8.99
CA GLU A 42 -4.49 3.71 9.26
C GLU A 42 -5.03 2.31 9.55
N VAL A 43 -4.98 1.43 8.53
CA VAL A 43 -5.52 0.08 8.58
C VAL A 43 -4.43 -0.88 9.03
N ASP A 44 -4.57 -1.49 10.19
CA ASP A 44 -3.62 -2.48 10.73
C ASP A 44 -2.14 -1.99 10.66
N GLY A 45 -1.93 -0.72 11.06
CA GLY A 45 -0.62 -0.04 11.04
C GLY A 45 -0.16 0.46 9.66
N LEU A 46 -0.95 0.28 8.61
CA LEU A 46 -0.66 0.75 7.26
C LEU A 46 -1.45 2.01 6.93
N ASN A 47 -0.75 3.13 6.71
CA ASN A 47 -1.33 4.35 6.16
C ASN A 47 -0.79 4.55 4.74
N LEU A 48 -1.62 4.25 3.74
CA LEU A 48 -1.28 4.20 2.32
C LEU A 48 -2.03 5.29 1.56
N LEU A 49 -1.32 6.37 1.20
CA LEU A 49 -1.87 7.63 0.69
C LEU A 49 -1.97 7.63 -0.83
N TYR A 50 -2.68 6.67 -1.41
CA TYR A 50 -2.92 6.58 -2.85
C TYR A 50 -4.18 5.77 -3.19
N VAL A 51 -4.61 5.78 -4.45
CA VAL A 51 -5.95 5.35 -4.88
C VAL A 51 -6.22 3.85 -4.70
N MET A 52 -5.24 2.97 -4.90
CA MET A 52 -5.49 1.52 -4.86
C MET A 52 -5.96 1.04 -3.48
N PRO A 53 -5.30 1.39 -2.36
CA PRO A 53 -5.80 1.06 -1.02
C PRO A 53 -7.20 1.64 -0.74
N LEU A 54 -7.47 2.88 -1.14
CA LEU A 54 -8.79 3.50 -1.00
C LEU A 54 -9.88 2.65 -1.66
N MET A 55 -9.65 2.16 -2.88
CA MET A 55 -10.62 1.33 -3.60
C MET A 55 -10.87 -0.02 -2.92
N SER A 56 -9.82 -0.61 -2.32
CA SER A 56 -9.95 -1.83 -1.53
C SER A 56 -10.77 -1.60 -0.26
N CYS A 57 -10.48 -0.51 0.46
CA CYS A 57 -11.25 -0.10 1.62
C CYS A 57 -12.72 0.16 1.27
N ALA A 58 -13.00 0.91 0.20
CA ALA A 58 -14.36 1.26 -0.19
C ALA A 58 -15.21 0.01 -0.49
N ARG A 59 -14.64 -0.98 -1.17
CA ARG A 59 -15.34 -2.25 -1.47
C ARG A 59 -15.62 -3.06 -0.20
N ALA A 60 -14.62 -3.21 0.68
CA ALA A 60 -14.77 -3.94 1.93
C ALA A 60 -15.78 -3.26 2.86
N LEU A 61 -15.70 -1.93 3.00
CA LEU A 61 -16.64 -1.17 3.84
C LEU A 61 -18.07 -1.25 3.31
N ALA A 62 -18.28 -1.15 1.99
CA ALA A 62 -19.60 -1.27 1.40
C ALA A 62 -20.25 -2.62 1.74
N GLN A 63 -19.50 -3.72 1.66
CA GLN A 63 -19.98 -5.04 2.03
C GLN A 63 -20.27 -5.14 3.55
N THR A 64 -19.38 -4.61 4.38
CA THR A 64 -19.57 -4.60 5.83
C THR A 64 -20.82 -3.83 6.23
N LEU A 65 -21.04 -2.63 5.66
CA LEU A 65 -22.22 -1.81 5.95
C LEU A 65 -23.54 -2.40 5.43
N THR A 66 -23.49 -3.26 4.43
CA THR A 66 -24.66 -3.99 3.92
C THR A 66 -24.91 -5.35 4.61
N GLY A 67 -24.23 -5.61 5.73
CA GLY A 67 -24.46 -6.79 6.57
C GLY A 67 -23.54 -7.98 6.27
N THR A 68 -22.53 -7.82 5.41
CA THR A 68 -21.52 -8.86 5.14
C THR A 68 -20.16 -8.39 5.64
N PRO A 69 -19.78 -8.67 6.91
CA PRO A 69 -18.50 -8.25 7.46
C PRO A 69 -17.34 -8.70 6.57
N THR A 70 -16.63 -7.76 5.98
CA THR A 70 -15.57 -8.02 5.01
C THR A 70 -14.30 -7.32 5.41
N ALA A 71 -13.27 -8.10 5.72
CA ALA A 71 -11.96 -7.57 6.06
C ALA A 71 -11.24 -7.01 4.83
N VAL A 72 -10.61 -5.86 4.98
CA VAL A 72 -9.74 -5.29 3.95
C VAL A 72 -8.53 -6.19 3.74
N LYS A 73 -8.20 -6.39 2.46
CA LYS A 73 -6.98 -7.08 2.03
C LYS A 73 -6.24 -6.20 1.04
N TYR A 74 -4.92 -6.16 1.19
CA TYR A 74 -4.03 -5.46 0.27
C TYR A 74 -3.11 -6.47 -0.38
N GLY A 75 -3.34 -6.77 -1.65
CA GLY A 75 -2.36 -7.47 -2.49
C GLY A 75 -1.13 -6.60 -2.75
N PRO A 76 -0.27 -6.99 -3.69
CA PRO A 76 0.77 -6.10 -4.18
C PRO A 76 0.17 -4.83 -4.76
N MET A 77 0.64 -3.68 -4.32
CA MET A 77 0.12 -2.36 -4.71
C MET A 77 1.26 -1.46 -5.18
N PRO A 78 1.85 -1.72 -6.35
CA PRO A 78 2.95 -0.92 -6.86
C PRO A 78 2.51 0.51 -7.16
N ILE A 79 3.41 1.44 -6.92
CA ILE A 79 3.23 2.86 -7.20
C ILE A 79 3.79 3.15 -8.59
N THR A 80 2.95 3.66 -9.48
CA THR A 80 3.39 4.16 -10.79
C THR A 80 3.61 5.66 -10.68
N VAL A 81 4.85 6.09 -10.90
CA VAL A 81 5.22 7.50 -10.97
C VAL A 81 5.03 7.98 -12.41
N LYS A 82 4.17 8.98 -12.58
CA LYS A 82 3.82 9.52 -13.90
C LYS A 82 4.86 10.56 -14.34
N THR A 83 6.01 10.08 -14.80
CA THR A 83 7.07 10.93 -15.37
C THR A 83 7.19 10.64 -16.86
N PRO A 84 6.84 11.59 -17.76
CA PRO A 84 6.90 11.35 -19.21
C PRO A 84 8.31 11.00 -19.72
N ALA A 85 9.34 11.61 -19.12
CA ALA A 85 10.73 11.41 -19.55
C ALA A 85 11.26 9.99 -19.24
N CYS A 86 10.80 9.37 -18.15
CA CYS A 86 11.23 8.03 -17.78
C CYS A 86 10.11 7.39 -16.92
N PRO A 87 9.35 6.44 -17.46
CA PRO A 87 8.37 5.70 -16.68
C PRO A 87 9.05 5.01 -15.49
N LEU A 88 8.39 5.04 -14.33
CA LEU A 88 8.90 4.42 -13.11
C LEU A 88 7.76 3.69 -12.39
N VAL A 89 8.01 2.45 -12.00
CA VAL A 89 7.11 1.68 -11.15
C VAL A 89 7.89 1.13 -9.98
N VAL A 90 7.37 1.30 -8.77
CA VAL A 90 8.02 0.87 -7.53
C VAL A 90 7.04 0.08 -6.68
N SER A 91 7.47 -1.07 -6.20
CA SER A 91 6.85 -1.80 -5.10
C SER A 91 7.90 -1.95 -4.01
N PRO A 92 7.89 -1.10 -2.97
CA PRO A 92 8.90 -1.18 -1.93
C PRO A 92 8.75 -2.47 -1.13
N PRO A 93 9.84 -3.04 -0.59
CA PRO A 93 9.75 -4.17 0.32
C PRO A 93 8.96 -3.79 1.58
N PRO A 94 8.31 -4.77 2.25
CA PRO A 94 7.58 -4.52 3.49
C PRO A 94 8.50 -3.93 4.56
N ARG A 95 7.96 -3.03 5.40
CA ARG A 95 8.72 -2.40 6.46
C ARG A 95 9.28 -3.43 7.44
N GLY A 96 10.55 -3.25 7.82
CA GLY A 96 11.23 -4.14 8.76
C GLY A 96 11.66 -5.48 8.18
N LYS A 97 11.45 -5.72 6.89
CA LYS A 97 12.04 -6.86 6.18
C LYS A 97 13.39 -6.46 5.60
N GLU A 98 14.41 -7.19 5.96
CA GLU A 98 15.74 -7.08 5.35
C GLU A 98 15.75 -7.79 4.01
N GLY A 99 16.46 -7.22 3.03
CA GLY A 99 16.60 -7.81 1.70
C GLY A 99 17.80 -7.25 0.98
N HIS A 100 18.23 -8.00 -0.04
CA HIS A 100 19.35 -7.64 -0.90
C HIS A 100 18.84 -7.18 -2.25
N TRP A 101 19.33 -6.02 -2.70
CA TRP A 101 18.99 -5.47 -4.01
C TRP A 101 19.94 -6.00 -5.07
N HIS A 102 19.36 -6.60 -6.11
CA HIS A 102 20.03 -6.90 -7.37
C HIS A 102 19.56 -5.90 -8.42
N ILE A 103 20.52 -5.23 -9.08
CA ILE A 103 20.23 -4.16 -10.04
C ILE A 103 20.85 -4.56 -11.38
N GLU A 104 20.04 -4.54 -12.43
CA GLU A 104 20.44 -4.82 -13.81
C GLU A 104 19.83 -3.82 -14.78
N GLY A 105 20.38 -3.71 -15.99
CA GLY A 105 19.90 -2.83 -17.04
C GLY A 105 20.95 -1.85 -17.51
N GLN A 106 20.56 -0.99 -18.47
CA GLN A 106 21.41 0.03 -19.06
C GLN A 106 20.62 1.31 -19.32
N GLY A 107 21.29 2.45 -19.22
CA GLY A 107 20.69 3.77 -19.48
C GLY A 107 19.48 4.04 -18.59
N SER A 108 18.31 4.24 -19.20
CA SER A 108 17.05 4.48 -18.51
C SER A 108 16.27 3.20 -18.18
N ASP A 109 16.71 2.04 -18.68
CA ASP A 109 15.98 0.78 -18.57
C ASP A 109 16.59 -0.06 -17.43
N ILE A 110 16.21 0.25 -16.21
CA ILE A 110 16.76 -0.36 -15.00
C ILE A 110 15.70 -1.24 -14.34
N LYS A 111 16.14 -2.42 -13.90
CA LYS A 111 15.38 -3.35 -13.08
C LYS A 111 16.13 -3.61 -11.79
N ALA A 112 15.57 -3.19 -10.69
CA ALA A 112 16.07 -3.46 -9.35
C ALA A 112 15.09 -4.38 -8.62
N LEU A 113 15.57 -5.53 -8.15
CA LEU A 113 14.80 -6.53 -7.42
C LEU A 113 15.36 -6.69 -6.02
N CYS A 114 14.48 -6.68 -5.02
CA CYS A 114 14.84 -6.92 -3.63
C CYS A 114 14.38 -8.33 -3.22
N HIS A 115 15.30 -9.17 -2.79
CA HIS A 115 15.02 -10.53 -2.33
C HIS A 115 15.43 -10.70 -0.87
N ASP A 116 14.72 -11.56 -0.14
CA ASP A 116 15.14 -12.02 1.20
C ASP A 116 16.28 -13.02 1.11
N ALA A 117 16.70 -13.53 2.27
CA ALA A 117 17.79 -14.51 2.35
C ALA A 117 17.43 -15.87 1.71
N GLU A 118 16.14 -16.19 1.61
CA GLU A 118 15.60 -17.39 1.00
C GLU A 118 15.36 -17.24 -0.52
N GLY A 119 15.61 -16.04 -1.08
CA GLY A 119 15.44 -15.74 -2.50
C GLY A 119 14.01 -15.33 -2.90
N ASN A 120 13.10 -15.11 -1.96
CA ASN A 120 11.76 -14.63 -2.28
C ASN A 120 11.79 -13.14 -2.61
N LEU A 121 11.03 -12.74 -3.63
CA LEU A 121 10.92 -11.34 -4.02
C LEU A 121 10.15 -10.55 -2.97
N LEU A 122 10.77 -9.54 -2.38
CA LEU A 122 10.15 -8.61 -1.41
C LEU A 122 9.66 -7.32 -2.05
N GLY A 123 10.32 -6.87 -3.10
CA GLY A 123 10.01 -5.60 -3.74
C GLY A 123 10.80 -5.37 -5.01
N TYR A 124 10.45 -4.32 -5.75
CA TYR A 124 11.16 -3.97 -6.99
C TYR A 124 11.07 -2.46 -7.30
N ALA A 125 11.98 -1.99 -8.13
CA ALA A 125 11.90 -0.72 -8.82
C ALA A 125 12.26 -0.91 -10.30
N LEU A 126 11.40 -0.42 -11.19
CA LEU A 126 11.54 -0.58 -12.64
C LEU A 126 11.50 0.78 -13.31
N THR A 127 12.40 1.03 -14.27
CA THR A 127 12.39 2.24 -15.08
C THR A 127 12.39 1.92 -16.56
N GLY A 128 11.99 2.89 -17.37
CA GLY A 128 12.01 2.78 -18.83
C GLY A 128 11.21 1.57 -19.35
N ALA A 129 11.80 0.78 -20.26
CA ALA A 129 11.16 -0.40 -20.82
C ALA A 129 10.96 -1.53 -19.80
N ALA A 130 11.74 -1.59 -18.72
CA ALA A 130 11.61 -2.62 -17.69
C ALA A 130 10.25 -2.55 -16.96
N VAL A 131 9.52 -1.43 -17.00
CA VAL A 131 8.18 -1.31 -16.40
C VAL A 131 7.15 -2.30 -16.95
N MET A 132 7.40 -2.89 -18.11
CA MET A 132 6.55 -3.92 -18.71
C MET A 132 6.52 -5.21 -17.88
N GLU A 133 7.57 -5.48 -17.09
CA GLU A 133 7.67 -6.67 -16.26
C GLU A 133 6.83 -6.63 -14.99
N LYS A 134 6.26 -5.47 -14.62
CA LYS A 134 5.50 -5.28 -13.38
C LYS A 134 4.41 -6.31 -13.14
N LEU A 135 3.70 -6.76 -14.20
CA LEU A 135 2.60 -7.72 -14.06
C LEU A 135 3.09 -9.11 -13.66
N ALA A 136 4.23 -9.54 -14.17
CA ALA A 136 4.85 -10.80 -13.79
C ALA A 136 5.37 -10.74 -12.35
N LEU A 137 6.06 -9.66 -11.99
CA LEU A 137 6.59 -9.46 -10.64
C LEU A 137 5.50 -9.35 -9.59
N ASN A 138 4.38 -8.69 -9.89
CA ASN A 138 3.25 -8.58 -8.96
C ASN A 138 2.61 -9.94 -8.60
N LYS A 139 2.74 -10.96 -9.47
CA LYS A 139 2.19 -12.30 -9.18
C LYS A 139 2.97 -13.05 -8.11
N VAL A 140 4.23 -12.70 -7.92
CA VAL A 140 5.13 -13.37 -6.97
C VAL A 140 5.43 -12.53 -5.72
N LEU A 141 5.01 -11.27 -5.71
CA LEU A 141 5.13 -10.43 -4.53
C LEU A 141 4.19 -10.88 -3.41
N PRO A 142 4.62 -10.78 -2.14
CA PRO A 142 3.73 -11.00 -1.02
C PRO A 142 2.64 -9.94 -0.95
N ALA A 143 1.50 -10.30 -0.39
CA ALA A 143 0.46 -9.33 -0.05
C ALA A 143 0.96 -8.36 1.02
N LEU A 144 0.57 -7.08 0.93
CA LEU A 144 0.85 -6.08 1.98
C LEU A 144 0.02 -6.33 3.24
N LEU A 145 -1.20 -6.86 3.05
CA LEU A 145 -2.14 -7.23 4.12
C LEU A 145 -2.99 -8.41 3.64
N ALA A 146 -2.68 -9.61 4.10
CA ALA A 146 -3.33 -10.85 3.68
C ALA A 146 -4.69 -11.08 4.36
#